data_5ae22132f6ca1818ee3b53d27f45bf34
#
_entry.id   5ae22132f6ca1818ee3b53d27f45bf34
#
_cell.length_a   1.000
_cell.length_b   1.000
_cell.length_c   1.000
_cell.angle_alpha   90.00
_cell.angle_beta   90.00
_cell.angle_gamma   90.00
#
_symmetry.space_group_name_H-M   'P 1'
#
loop_
_entity.id
_entity.type
_entity.pdbx_description
1 polymer ?
#
loop_
_entity_poly.entity_id
_entity_poly.type
_entity_poly.pdbx_seq_one_letter_code
_entity_poly.pdbx_strand_id
1 'polypeptide(L)'
;MPVKLKKIRRENPLDRAQVKWYLVQEKSGSVGMSRIVRDIRDRSAMTAGDVKNVLTNLVELLPVYLQMGQTVNLEGFGVFRIIVSSAGTQTAEELTIRQAKKPKVAFAPSKDLRQGLEDITYEIIT
;
A
#
# COMPACT_ATOMS: atom_id res chain seq x y z
N MET A 1 -16.06 13.98 -0.16
CA MET A 1 -16.48 13.39 1.13
C MET A 1 -15.30 13.36 2.06
N PRO A 2 -15.45 13.81 3.30
CA PRO A 2 -14.33 13.83 4.24
C PRO A 2 -13.95 12.43 4.72
N VAL A 3 -12.70 12.28 5.08
CA VAL A 3 -12.22 11.08 5.77
C VAL A 3 -12.68 11.16 7.22
N LYS A 4 -13.32 10.11 7.70
CA LYS A 4 -13.85 10.05 9.05
C LYS A 4 -12.77 9.64 10.03
N LEU A 5 -12.63 10.41 11.10
CA LEU A 5 -11.69 10.16 12.18
C LEU A 5 -12.45 9.95 13.48
N LYS A 6 -11.93 9.08 14.32
CA LYS A 6 -12.46 8.90 15.67
C LYS A 6 -11.35 9.13 16.70
N LYS A 7 -11.77 9.56 17.88
CA LYS A 7 -10.85 9.77 19.00
C LYS A 7 -10.69 8.46 19.77
N ILE A 8 -9.45 8.08 20.01
CA ILE A 8 -9.13 6.93 20.86
C ILE A 8 -8.16 7.35 21.95
N ARG A 9 -8.24 6.64 23.06
CA ARG A 9 -7.38 6.84 24.20
C ARG A 9 -6.33 5.74 24.23
N ARG A 10 -5.06 6.11 24.38
CA ARG A 10 -3.96 5.15 24.48
C ARG A 10 -3.09 5.45 25.68
N GLU A 11 -2.70 4.39 26.38
CA GLU A 11 -1.72 4.47 27.45
C GLU A 11 -0.31 4.33 26.87
N ASN A 12 0.65 5.06 27.46
CA ASN A 12 2.04 4.86 27.11
C ASN A 12 2.51 3.51 27.72
N PRO A 13 3.01 2.56 26.92
CA PRO A 13 3.49 1.28 27.46
C PRO A 13 4.63 1.41 28.46
N LEU A 14 5.43 2.50 28.36
CA LEU A 14 6.57 2.75 29.24
C LEU A 14 6.17 3.50 30.52
N ASP A 15 5.05 4.22 30.48
CA ASP A 15 4.51 4.97 31.63
C ASP A 15 2.99 5.00 31.52
N ARG A 16 2.31 4.09 32.24
CA ARG A 16 0.85 3.95 32.22
C ARG A 16 0.10 5.15 32.77
N ALA A 17 0.80 6.04 33.49
CA ALA A 17 0.21 7.29 33.95
C ALA A 17 0.06 8.32 32.83
N GLN A 18 0.81 8.17 31.74
CA GLN A 18 0.67 9.03 30.55
C GLN A 18 -0.38 8.46 29.60
N VAL A 19 -1.54 9.05 29.64
CA VAL A 19 -2.65 8.71 28.76
C VAL A 19 -2.90 9.89 27.83
N LYS A 20 -2.92 9.61 26.52
CA LYS A 20 -3.17 10.63 25.50
C LYS A 20 -4.28 10.19 24.57
N TRP A 21 -4.93 11.16 23.97
CA TRP A 21 -5.94 10.95 22.95
C TRP A 21 -5.32 11.11 21.57
N TYR A 22 -5.76 10.26 20.64
CA TYR A 22 -5.27 10.25 19.26
C TYR A 22 -6.45 10.17 18.32
N LEU A 23 -6.25 10.70 17.11
CA LEU A 23 -7.19 10.51 16.01
C LEU A 23 -6.76 9.28 15.21
N VAL A 24 -7.71 8.41 14.93
CA VAL A 24 -7.51 7.27 14.04
C VAL A 24 -8.58 7.27 12.98
N GLN A 25 -8.24 6.76 11.80
CA GLN A 25 -9.17 6.69 10.69
C GLN A 25 -10.25 5.65 10.95
N GLU A 26 -11.49 6.04 10.70
CA GLU A 26 -12.61 5.11 10.56
C GLU A 26 -12.79 4.80 9.08
N LYS A 27 -12.61 3.55 8.69
CA LYS A 27 -12.71 3.15 7.28
C LYS A 27 -14.14 3.24 6.79
N SER A 28 -14.32 3.76 5.58
CA SER A 28 -15.64 3.94 4.95
C SER A 28 -15.95 2.89 3.89
N GLY A 29 -15.36 1.70 4.02
CA GLY A 29 -15.56 0.61 3.08
C GLY A 29 -14.36 0.41 2.16
N SER A 30 -14.54 -0.38 1.13
CA SER A 30 -13.49 -0.67 0.16
C SER A 30 -14.03 -0.55 -1.26
N VAL A 31 -13.14 -0.21 -2.19
CA VAL A 31 -13.43 -0.16 -3.62
C VAL A 31 -12.82 -1.41 -4.26
N GLY A 32 -13.65 -2.27 -4.81
CA GLY A 32 -13.18 -3.50 -5.46
C GLY A 32 -12.92 -3.34 -6.95
N MET A 33 -12.42 -4.41 -7.54
CA MET A 33 -12.04 -4.44 -8.96
C MET A 33 -13.21 -4.08 -9.88
N SER A 34 -14.41 -4.57 -9.58
CA SER A 34 -15.60 -4.31 -10.42
C SER A 34 -15.92 -2.83 -10.53
N ARG A 35 -15.81 -2.09 -9.43
CA ARG A 35 -16.04 -0.65 -9.45
C ARG A 35 -14.93 0.09 -10.18
N ILE A 36 -13.68 -0.31 -9.98
CA ILE A 36 -12.53 0.29 -10.68
C ILE A 36 -12.68 0.10 -12.19
N VAL A 37 -13.02 -1.11 -12.63
CA VAL A 37 -13.24 -1.42 -14.04
C VAL A 37 -14.34 -0.52 -14.63
N ARG A 38 -15.46 -0.39 -13.92
CA ARG A 38 -16.59 0.44 -14.38
C ARG A 38 -16.19 1.91 -14.47
N ASP A 39 -15.51 2.44 -13.48
CA ASP A 39 -15.11 3.85 -13.45
C ASP A 39 -14.11 4.17 -14.57
N ILE A 40 -13.18 3.27 -14.87
CA ILE A 40 -12.23 3.44 -15.98
C ILE A 40 -12.96 3.33 -17.31
N ARG A 41 -13.87 2.35 -17.47
CA ARG A 41 -14.68 2.21 -18.67
C ARG A 41 -15.46 3.50 -18.96
N ASP A 42 -16.07 4.09 -17.95
CA ASP A 42 -16.91 5.28 -18.12
C ASP A 42 -16.13 6.52 -18.55
N ARG A 43 -14.83 6.53 -18.34
CA ARG A 43 -13.96 7.66 -18.70
C ARG A 43 -12.94 7.32 -19.79
N SER A 44 -13.15 6.24 -20.51
CA SER A 44 -12.24 5.79 -21.57
C SER A 44 -13.05 5.23 -22.74
N ALA A 45 -12.38 4.96 -23.86
CA ALA A 45 -12.98 4.31 -25.02
C ALA A 45 -12.94 2.78 -24.93
N MET A 46 -12.42 2.23 -23.83
CA MET A 46 -12.26 0.78 -23.64
C MET A 46 -13.56 0.16 -23.14
N THR A 47 -13.78 -1.10 -23.49
CA THR A 47 -14.85 -1.90 -22.90
C THR A 47 -14.48 -2.35 -21.49
N ALA A 48 -15.48 -2.74 -20.70
CA ALA A 48 -15.23 -3.28 -19.36
C ALA A 48 -14.31 -4.52 -19.40
N GLY A 49 -14.49 -5.39 -20.41
CA GLY A 49 -13.64 -6.56 -20.59
C GLY A 49 -12.20 -6.20 -20.90
N ASP A 50 -11.97 -5.20 -21.73
CA ASP A 50 -10.62 -4.71 -22.04
C ASP A 50 -9.93 -4.16 -20.81
N VAL A 51 -10.63 -3.33 -20.02
CA VAL A 51 -10.09 -2.76 -18.78
C VAL A 51 -9.73 -3.85 -17.79
N LYS A 52 -10.63 -4.80 -17.57
CA LYS A 52 -10.39 -5.91 -16.64
C LYS A 52 -9.20 -6.74 -17.08
N ASN A 53 -9.08 -6.99 -18.39
CA ASN A 53 -7.97 -7.75 -18.95
C ASN A 53 -6.62 -7.06 -18.70
N VAL A 54 -6.53 -5.76 -18.93
CA VAL A 54 -5.32 -4.98 -18.66
C VAL A 54 -4.94 -5.04 -17.18
N LEU A 55 -5.90 -4.81 -16.28
CA LEU A 55 -5.64 -4.83 -14.85
C LEU A 55 -5.24 -6.23 -14.36
N THR A 56 -5.88 -7.27 -14.87
CA THR A 56 -5.54 -8.65 -14.53
C THR A 56 -4.11 -8.98 -14.95
N ASN A 57 -3.72 -8.56 -16.16
CA ASN A 57 -2.36 -8.76 -16.64
C ASN A 57 -1.33 -8.02 -15.78
N LEU A 58 -1.64 -6.81 -15.36
CA LEU A 58 -0.76 -6.07 -14.47
C LEU A 58 -0.57 -6.79 -13.13
N VAL A 59 -1.67 -7.28 -12.55
CA VAL A 59 -1.62 -8.04 -11.28
C VAL A 59 -0.75 -9.29 -11.42
N GLU A 60 -0.83 -9.97 -12.56
CA GLU A 60 -0.05 -11.20 -12.81
C GLU A 60 1.42 -10.91 -13.13
N LEU A 61 1.71 -9.83 -13.85
CA LEU A 61 3.08 -9.47 -14.24
C LEU A 61 3.89 -8.86 -13.11
N LEU A 62 3.26 -8.16 -12.21
CA LEU A 62 3.96 -7.47 -11.13
C LEU A 62 4.85 -8.42 -10.30
N PRO A 63 4.34 -9.57 -9.82
CA PRO A 63 5.20 -10.53 -9.11
C PRO A 63 6.34 -11.07 -9.96
N VAL A 64 6.12 -11.23 -11.27
CA VAL A 64 7.17 -11.73 -12.19
C VAL A 64 8.36 -10.78 -12.21
N TYR A 65 8.12 -9.48 -12.35
CA TYR A 65 9.18 -8.48 -12.35
C TYR A 65 9.88 -8.41 -10.99
N LEU A 66 9.13 -8.45 -9.92
CA LEU A 66 9.68 -8.38 -8.57
C LEU A 66 10.54 -9.60 -8.23
N GLN A 67 10.17 -10.79 -8.73
CA GLN A 67 10.98 -12.00 -8.55
C GLN A 67 12.33 -11.91 -9.26
N MET A 68 12.43 -11.09 -10.29
CA MET A 68 13.71 -10.84 -10.97
C MET A 68 14.58 -9.79 -10.24
N GLY A 69 14.14 -9.33 -9.08
CA GLY A 69 14.86 -8.31 -8.32
C GLY A 69 14.68 -6.90 -8.86
N GLN A 70 13.76 -6.69 -9.79
CA GLN A 70 13.52 -5.39 -10.39
C GLN A 70 12.51 -4.59 -9.57
N THR A 71 12.66 -3.28 -9.57
CA THR A 71 11.62 -2.39 -9.10
C THR A 71 10.64 -2.12 -10.24
N VAL A 72 9.38 -1.93 -9.92
CA VAL A 72 8.35 -1.61 -10.92
C VAL A 72 7.88 -0.19 -10.69
N ASN A 73 8.16 0.68 -11.64
CA ASN A 73 7.75 2.07 -11.60
C ASN A 73 6.55 2.28 -12.50
N LEU A 74 5.40 2.55 -11.89
CA LEU A 74 4.19 2.97 -12.60
C LEU A 74 4.12 4.49 -12.51
N GLU A 75 4.43 5.18 -13.60
CA GLU A 75 4.49 6.63 -13.65
C GLU A 75 3.17 7.25 -13.18
N GLY A 76 3.27 8.24 -12.29
CA GLY A 76 2.11 8.90 -11.71
C GLY A 76 1.42 8.11 -10.60
N PHE A 77 1.81 6.86 -10.39
CA PHE A 77 1.24 5.99 -9.35
C PHE A 77 2.23 5.80 -8.21
N GLY A 78 3.35 5.17 -8.50
CA GLY A 78 4.36 4.88 -7.51
C GLY A 78 5.28 3.76 -7.93
N VAL A 79 6.15 3.35 -7.00
CA VAL A 79 7.16 2.33 -7.22
C VAL A 79 6.93 1.16 -6.28
N PHE A 80 6.89 -0.04 -6.85
CA PHE A 80 6.85 -1.29 -6.10
C PHE A 80 8.23 -1.91 -6.07
N ARG A 81 8.62 -2.44 -4.93
CA ARG A 81 9.88 -3.16 -4.74
C ARG A 81 9.72 -4.22 -3.67
N ILE A 82 10.61 -5.20 -3.67
CA ILE A 82 10.67 -6.16 -2.58
C ILE A 82 11.71 -5.72 -1.56
N ILE A 83 11.46 -6.08 -0.31
CA ILE A 83 12.41 -5.92 0.78
C ILE A 83 12.69 -7.31 1.32
N VAL A 84 13.97 -7.68 1.34
CA VAL A 84 14.42 -8.96 1.90
C VAL A 84 15.30 -8.65 3.10
N SER A 85 14.98 -9.26 4.23
CA SER A 85 15.82 -9.23 5.42
C SER A 85 16.34 -10.63 5.72
N SER A 86 17.32 -10.73 6.60
CA SER A 86 17.88 -12.02 6.99
C SER A 86 18.13 -12.09 8.49
N ALA A 87 18.18 -13.32 8.98
CA ALA A 87 18.73 -13.57 10.31
C ALA A 87 20.24 -13.34 10.24
N GLY A 88 20.83 -12.83 11.33
CA GLY A 88 22.26 -12.63 11.42
C GLY A 88 22.99 -13.93 11.80
N THR A 89 24.25 -13.99 11.44
CA THR A 89 25.17 -15.06 11.83
C THR A 89 26.44 -14.44 12.42
N GLN A 90 27.23 -15.22 13.14
CA GLN A 90 28.47 -14.70 13.75
C GLN A 90 29.60 -14.56 12.75
N THR A 91 29.60 -15.36 11.70
CA THR A 91 30.62 -15.29 10.63
C THR A 91 29.93 -15.17 9.28
N ALA A 92 30.66 -14.61 8.30
CA ALA A 92 30.15 -14.50 6.95
C ALA A 92 29.95 -15.86 6.27
N GLU A 93 30.78 -16.85 6.63
CA GLU A 93 30.73 -18.20 6.07
C GLU A 93 29.47 -18.96 6.48
N GLU A 94 28.93 -18.67 7.67
CA GLU A 94 27.68 -19.27 8.14
C GLU A 94 26.46 -18.69 7.42
N LEU A 95 26.60 -17.53 6.82
CA LEU A 95 25.49 -16.82 6.17
C LEU A 95 25.23 -17.42 4.79
N THR A 96 24.04 -17.99 4.63
CA THR A 96 23.57 -18.58 3.38
C THR A 96 22.17 -18.07 3.07
N ILE A 97 21.62 -18.46 1.92
CA ILE A 97 20.25 -18.08 1.55
C ILE A 97 19.21 -18.61 2.52
N ARG A 98 19.54 -19.59 3.36
CA ARG A 98 18.63 -20.11 4.39
C ARG A 98 18.27 -19.06 5.43
N GLN A 99 19.15 -18.10 5.68
CA GLN A 99 18.90 -17.01 6.61
C GLN A 99 17.98 -15.93 6.03
N ALA A 100 17.76 -15.93 4.72
CA ALA A 100 16.84 -14.99 4.10
C ALA A 100 15.41 -15.25 4.55
N LYS A 101 14.74 -14.20 5.00
CA LYS A 101 13.33 -14.25 5.41
C LYS A 101 12.44 -14.05 4.18
N LYS A 102 11.13 -14.32 4.35
CA LYS A 102 10.16 -14.10 3.28
C LYS A 102 10.19 -12.64 2.84
N PRO A 103 10.15 -12.38 1.52
CA PRO A 103 10.16 -11.00 1.03
C PRO A 103 8.86 -10.29 1.39
N LYS A 104 8.99 -8.99 1.57
CA LYS A 104 7.84 -8.09 1.72
C LYS A 104 7.78 -7.17 0.52
N VAL A 105 6.58 -6.78 0.14
CA VAL A 105 6.38 -5.79 -0.92
C VAL A 105 6.28 -4.41 -0.28
N ALA A 106 7.09 -3.48 -0.76
CA ALA A 106 7.00 -2.08 -0.37
C ALA A 106 6.49 -1.26 -1.54
N PHE A 107 5.62 -0.31 -1.25
CA PHE A 107 5.08 0.63 -2.21
C PHE A 107 5.41 2.05 -1.76
N ALA A 108 6.08 2.80 -2.64
CA ALA A 108 6.35 4.22 -2.44
C ALA A 108 5.47 5.02 -3.39
N PRO A 109 4.52 5.83 -2.89
CA PRO A 109 3.65 6.61 -3.75
C PRO A 109 4.42 7.69 -4.51
N SER A 110 3.98 7.99 -5.73
CA SER A 110 4.56 9.04 -6.54
C SER A 110 4.18 10.42 -5.99
N LYS A 111 4.89 11.44 -6.47
CA LYS A 111 4.54 12.83 -6.17
C LYS A 111 3.12 13.15 -6.62
N ASP A 112 2.74 12.70 -7.82
CA ASP A 112 1.41 12.96 -8.36
C ASP A 112 0.30 12.34 -7.51
N LEU A 113 0.51 11.11 -7.04
CA LEU A 113 -0.44 10.45 -6.15
C LEU A 113 -0.58 11.21 -4.83
N ARG A 114 0.53 11.64 -4.25
CA ARG A 114 0.51 12.42 -3.01
C ARG A 114 -0.16 13.78 -3.20
N GLN A 115 0.10 14.46 -4.32
CA GLN A 115 -0.53 15.74 -4.65
C GLN A 115 -2.05 15.60 -4.83
N GLY A 116 -2.49 14.46 -5.35
CA GLY A 116 -3.92 14.17 -5.48
C GLY A 116 -4.66 14.08 -4.14
N LEU A 117 -3.93 13.99 -3.03
CA LEU A 117 -4.51 13.94 -1.69
C LEU A 117 -4.38 15.26 -0.91
N GLU A 118 -3.86 16.32 -1.53
CA GLU A 118 -3.66 17.60 -0.84
C GLU A 118 -4.96 18.24 -0.37
N ASP A 119 -6.05 18.03 -1.10
CA ASP A 119 -7.37 18.57 -0.77
C ASP A 119 -8.19 17.66 0.16
N ILE A 120 -7.54 16.69 0.77
CA ILE A 120 -8.22 15.77 1.68
C ILE A 120 -8.81 16.54 2.87
N THR A 121 -10.05 16.25 3.21
CA THR A 121 -10.74 16.84 4.35
C THR A 121 -11.05 15.78 5.39
N TYR A 122 -11.19 16.22 6.64
CA TYR A 122 -11.41 15.33 7.77
C TYR A 122 -12.66 15.70 8.53
N GLU A 123 -13.34 14.70 9.06
CA GLU A 123 -14.50 14.85 9.92
C GLU A 123 -14.32 13.97 11.15
N ILE A 124 -14.47 14.54 12.34
CA ILE A 124 -14.38 13.78 13.58
C ILE A 124 -15.79 13.25 13.90
N ILE A 125 -15.92 11.94 14.01
CA ILE A 125 -17.17 11.29 14.40
C ILE A 125 -17.12 10.91 15.87
N THR A 126 -18.26 10.95 16.51
CA THR A 126 -18.40 10.60 17.93
C THR A 126 -18.84 9.15 18.13
#